data_e48f73cbb30c511a397c5d8523c50701
#
_entry.id   e48f73cbb30c511a397c5d8523c50701
#
_cell.length_a   1.000
_cell.length_b   1.000
_cell.length_c   1.000
_cell.angle_alpha   90.00
_cell.angle_beta   90.00
_cell.angle_gamma   90.00
#
_symmetry.space_group_name_H-M   'P 1'
#
loop_
_entity.id
_entity.type
_entity.pdbx_description
1 polymer ?
#
loop_
_entity_poly.entity_id
_entity_poly.type
_entity_poly.pdbx_seq_one_letter_code
_entity_poly.pdbx_strand_id
1 'polypeptide(L)'
;MAKFTFRHHKLAAAICTAALLMPVSVQAKRLTILYVPLDNRPVCSAYVQQTMEAANCKIILPPEKYIATNEKNGNPEAIWDWLEHKAPKADAAVISTDSLVYGGLVGSRTHNVSQEELQKRVNHLYKLKTTLPIKLYAFSTIMRTPRASKGRVEPPYYSTIGPSIFAYSQLLDKQDQGKLSPAEKLTMQALERNMKKAELGDWLERREKNLLVNQELTRMARNGKFHYFAIGKDDNATLSATHMEGRKISLSTFDMSRDCFQILDGVDQLGLLLIARAYNEANGTKPSVYPLYSVGAGASTLPQYSDARLQDSVPQQIIASGAVQAQSADNADLILALNTPQDGIVKDSTADDNQPFASAGNKNFVGILGQLLRSGRNVSLADISYSNGADNGFMSLLANSINLQPLAAYNGWNTADNAVGYAIAQGLIARDMSSEARTRLLRQRLIDDWFYQSNARRSISTELEKHNREDLKYDLATEEKNILQQITADCQSMANSYSITRGTKFTLSFPWKRLFEVDVEIKK
;
A
#
# COMPACT_ATOMS: atom_id res chain seq x y z
N MET A 1 87.77 -37.29 -40.25
CA MET A 1 87.37 -35.94 -40.66
C MET A 1 85.91 -35.98 -41.06
N ALA A 2 85.01 -35.52 -40.24
CA ALA A 2 83.58 -35.53 -40.47
C ALA A 2 83.09 -34.10 -40.73
N LYS A 3 82.49 -33.88 -41.84
CA LYS A 3 81.86 -32.57 -42.21
C LYS A 3 80.47 -32.50 -41.67
N PHE A 4 80.21 -31.51 -40.81
CA PHE A 4 78.84 -31.14 -40.35
C PHE A 4 78.24 -30.15 -41.37
N THR A 5 77.06 -30.48 -41.87
CA THR A 5 76.22 -29.62 -42.76
C THR A 5 75.13 -29.00 -41.90
N PHE A 6 75.08 -27.66 -41.84
CA PHE A 6 74.01 -26.89 -41.19
C PHE A 6 72.76 -26.86 -42.10
N ARG A 7 71.61 -27.31 -41.57
CA ARG A 7 70.28 -27.12 -42.13
C ARG A 7 69.61 -25.89 -41.55
N HIS A 8 69.28 -24.91 -42.40
CA HIS A 8 68.46 -23.77 -42.05
C HIS A 8 66.98 -24.15 -41.85
N HIS A 9 66.44 -24.03 -40.68
CA HIS A 9 64.98 -24.06 -40.44
C HIS A 9 64.45 -22.64 -40.56
N LYS A 10 63.51 -22.43 -41.50
CA LYS A 10 62.73 -21.22 -41.62
C LYS A 10 61.66 -21.23 -40.51
N LEU A 11 61.72 -20.28 -39.59
CA LEU A 11 60.63 -19.99 -38.60
C LEU A 11 59.53 -19.26 -39.37
N ALA A 12 58.37 -19.89 -39.50
CA ALA A 12 57.12 -19.22 -39.88
C ALA A 12 56.50 -18.54 -38.66
N ALA A 13 56.48 -17.21 -38.65
CA ALA A 13 55.77 -16.43 -37.61
C ALA A 13 54.26 -16.49 -37.87
N ALA A 14 53.53 -17.21 -37.04
CA ALA A 14 52.06 -17.16 -37.00
C ALA A 14 51.61 -15.90 -36.26
N ILE A 15 51.08 -14.93 -36.99
CA ILE A 15 50.41 -13.75 -36.40
C ILE A 15 49.03 -14.21 -35.91
N CYS A 16 48.89 -14.46 -34.60
CA CYS A 16 47.57 -14.61 -33.94
C CYS A 16 46.92 -13.25 -33.81
N THR A 17 45.95 -12.96 -34.68
CA THR A 17 45.05 -11.81 -34.54
C THR A 17 44.06 -12.11 -33.38
N ALA A 18 44.36 -11.64 -32.19
CA ALA A 18 43.41 -11.66 -31.07
C ALA A 18 42.33 -10.62 -31.37
N ALA A 19 41.18 -11.07 -31.87
CA ALA A 19 39.98 -10.25 -31.91
C ALA A 19 39.54 -9.96 -30.47
N LEU A 20 39.76 -8.74 -30.02
CA LEU A 20 39.17 -8.21 -28.80
C LEU A 20 37.64 -8.21 -28.94
N LEU A 21 37.00 -9.27 -28.47
CA LEU A 21 35.57 -9.28 -28.18
C LEU A 21 35.32 -8.29 -27.05
N MET A 22 35.08 -7.01 -27.39
CA MET A 22 34.51 -6.08 -26.44
C MET A 22 33.16 -6.66 -26.00
N PRO A 23 32.89 -6.80 -24.70
CA PRO A 23 31.56 -7.18 -24.25
C PRO A 23 30.60 -6.08 -24.72
N VAL A 24 29.75 -6.41 -25.70
CA VAL A 24 28.57 -5.57 -25.98
C VAL A 24 27.78 -5.56 -24.69
N SER A 25 27.81 -4.47 -23.96
CA SER A 25 26.91 -4.27 -22.82
C SER A 25 25.50 -4.26 -23.40
N VAL A 26 24.85 -5.41 -23.41
CA VAL A 26 23.41 -5.49 -23.62
C VAL A 26 22.82 -4.69 -22.47
N GLN A 27 22.46 -3.45 -22.74
CA GLN A 27 21.75 -2.62 -21.78
C GLN A 27 20.46 -3.39 -21.43
N ALA A 28 20.37 -3.90 -20.20
CA ALA A 28 19.22 -4.68 -19.77
C ALA A 28 17.96 -3.88 -20.09
N LYS A 29 17.02 -4.49 -20.80
CA LYS A 29 15.78 -3.83 -21.20
C LYS A 29 15.09 -3.30 -19.94
N ARG A 30 14.88 -1.99 -19.89
CA ARG A 30 14.20 -1.33 -18.75
C ARG A 30 12.78 -1.86 -18.64
N LEU A 31 12.44 -2.48 -17.49
CA LEU A 31 11.10 -3.00 -17.22
C LEU A 31 10.06 -1.89 -17.36
N THR A 32 9.01 -2.16 -18.12
CA THR A 32 7.89 -1.23 -18.35
C THR A 32 6.61 -1.83 -17.80
N ILE A 33 6.02 -1.18 -16.81
CA ILE A 33 4.77 -1.59 -16.17
C ILE A 33 3.67 -0.56 -16.47
N LEU A 34 2.51 -1.02 -16.94
CA LEU A 34 1.30 -0.21 -16.91
C LEU A 34 0.69 -0.31 -15.52
N TYR A 35 0.28 0.82 -14.97
CA TYR A 35 -0.33 0.84 -13.65
C TYR A 35 -1.64 1.64 -13.66
N VAL A 36 -2.74 0.97 -13.33
CA VAL A 36 -4.04 1.60 -13.07
C VAL A 36 -4.21 1.70 -11.55
N PRO A 37 -4.05 2.89 -10.95
CA PRO A 37 -4.17 3.10 -9.52
C PRO A 37 -5.62 3.01 -9.05
N LEU A 38 -5.81 2.84 -7.74
CA LEU A 38 -7.13 2.83 -7.08
C LEU A 38 -7.80 4.22 -7.15
N ASP A 39 -7.01 5.28 -7.01
CA ASP A 39 -7.38 6.69 -7.11
C ASP A 39 -6.11 7.55 -7.24
N ASN A 40 -6.27 8.90 -7.24
CA ASN A 40 -5.14 9.83 -7.39
C ASN A 40 -4.47 10.23 -6.07
N ARG A 41 -4.81 9.63 -4.92
CA ARG A 41 -4.07 9.88 -3.68
C ARG A 41 -2.59 9.56 -3.88
N PRO A 42 -1.67 10.33 -3.26
CA PRO A 42 -0.22 10.12 -3.43
C PRO A 42 0.19 8.68 -3.13
N VAL A 43 -0.37 8.07 -2.09
CA VAL A 43 -0.14 6.67 -1.72
C VAL A 43 -0.52 5.70 -2.84
N CYS A 44 -1.58 5.95 -3.58
CA CYS A 44 -2.02 5.09 -4.67
C CYS A 44 -1.34 5.38 -6.02
N SER A 45 -0.78 6.56 -6.22
CA SER A 45 -0.27 7.01 -7.53
C SER A 45 1.16 7.55 -7.49
N ALA A 46 1.37 8.75 -6.94
CA ALA A 46 2.66 9.45 -6.99
C ALA A 46 3.80 8.67 -6.32
N TYR A 47 3.55 8.11 -5.12
CA TYR A 47 4.59 7.36 -4.38
C TYR A 47 4.95 6.04 -5.05
N VAL A 48 3.97 5.40 -5.69
CA VAL A 48 4.22 4.20 -6.52
C VAL A 48 5.11 4.55 -7.70
N GLN A 49 4.79 5.62 -8.42
CA GLN A 49 5.57 6.11 -9.55
C GLN A 49 7.00 6.47 -9.14
N GLN A 50 7.16 7.25 -8.08
CA GLN A 50 8.47 7.67 -7.57
C GLN A 50 9.34 6.48 -7.13
N THR A 51 8.74 5.46 -6.49
CA THR A 51 9.44 4.22 -6.10
C THR A 51 9.99 3.50 -7.32
N MET A 52 9.19 3.33 -8.36
CA MET A 52 9.62 2.62 -9.58
C MET A 52 10.64 3.40 -10.40
N GLU A 53 10.48 4.72 -10.49
CA GLU A 53 11.45 5.61 -11.14
C GLU A 53 12.81 5.59 -10.42
N ALA A 54 12.79 5.55 -9.07
CA ALA A 54 14.01 5.42 -8.24
C ALA A 54 14.78 4.12 -8.52
N ALA A 55 14.09 3.04 -8.90
CA ALA A 55 14.67 1.77 -9.32
C ALA A 55 14.95 1.68 -10.84
N ASN A 56 14.93 2.82 -11.53
CA ASN A 56 15.14 2.90 -12.98
C ASN A 56 14.14 2.07 -13.80
N CYS A 57 12.93 1.84 -13.28
CA CYS A 57 11.84 1.18 -14.00
C CYS A 57 10.92 2.21 -14.66
N LYS A 58 10.32 1.85 -15.77
CA LYS A 58 9.33 2.69 -16.43
C LYS A 58 7.94 2.28 -15.96
N ILE A 59 7.26 3.18 -15.28
CA ILE A 59 5.86 3.03 -14.94
C ILE A 59 5.02 3.99 -15.77
N ILE A 60 3.89 3.55 -16.29
CA ILE A 60 2.99 4.36 -17.11
C ILE A 60 1.60 4.29 -16.50
N LEU A 61 1.09 5.44 -16.09
CA LEU A 61 -0.24 5.61 -15.53
C LEU A 61 -1.22 6.14 -16.60
N PRO A 62 -2.53 5.92 -16.44
CA PRO A 62 -3.55 6.64 -17.21
C PRO A 62 -3.42 8.15 -17.03
N PRO A 63 -3.84 8.96 -18.00
CA PRO A 63 -3.97 10.41 -17.80
C PRO A 63 -4.76 10.72 -16.53
N GLU A 64 -4.29 11.66 -15.72
CA GLU A 64 -4.89 12.02 -14.42
C GLU A 64 -6.39 12.30 -14.51
N LYS A 65 -6.85 12.95 -15.60
CA LYS A 65 -8.26 13.24 -15.85
C LYS A 65 -9.18 12.00 -15.92
N TYR A 66 -8.62 10.80 -16.08
CA TYR A 66 -9.35 9.52 -16.10
C TYR A 66 -9.37 8.83 -14.73
N ILE A 67 -8.49 9.24 -13.81
CA ILE A 67 -8.35 8.64 -12.49
C ILE A 67 -9.35 9.29 -11.51
N ALA A 68 -9.86 8.51 -10.56
CA ALA A 68 -10.74 9.01 -9.50
C ALA A 68 -10.06 10.05 -8.61
N THR A 69 -10.82 11.05 -8.20
CA THR A 69 -10.44 12.06 -7.20
C THR A 69 -11.45 12.06 -6.05
N ASN A 70 -11.26 12.89 -5.04
CA ASN A 70 -12.27 13.08 -3.99
C ASN A 70 -13.60 13.66 -4.52
N GLU A 71 -13.54 14.44 -5.60
CA GLU A 71 -14.70 15.17 -6.13
C GLU A 71 -15.46 14.40 -7.21
N LYS A 72 -14.79 13.47 -7.90
CA LYS A 72 -15.38 12.74 -9.03
C LYS A 72 -14.82 11.33 -9.16
N ASN A 73 -15.68 10.42 -9.61
CA ASN A 73 -15.25 9.10 -10.05
C ASN A 73 -14.35 9.19 -11.28
N GLY A 74 -13.47 8.23 -11.45
CA GLY A 74 -12.69 8.03 -12.66
C GLY A 74 -13.59 7.68 -13.86
N ASN A 75 -12.96 7.56 -15.02
CA ASN A 75 -13.64 7.18 -16.26
C ASN A 75 -13.20 5.77 -16.68
N PRO A 76 -13.97 4.70 -16.34
CA PRO A 76 -13.63 3.34 -16.69
C PRO A 76 -13.38 3.13 -18.19
N GLU A 77 -14.25 3.63 -19.04
CA GLU A 77 -14.15 3.44 -20.50
C GLU A 77 -12.85 4.04 -21.06
N ALA A 78 -12.51 5.26 -20.64
CA ALA A 78 -11.26 5.90 -21.08
C ALA A 78 -10.01 5.19 -20.54
N ILE A 79 -10.08 4.56 -19.36
CA ILE A 79 -8.98 3.74 -18.82
C ILE A 79 -8.87 2.43 -19.63
N TRP A 80 -9.99 1.83 -20.05
CA TRP A 80 -10.00 0.66 -20.93
C TRP A 80 -9.30 0.93 -22.26
N ASP A 81 -9.72 1.98 -22.97
CA ASP A 81 -9.12 2.39 -24.23
C ASP A 81 -7.61 2.65 -24.09
N TRP A 82 -7.23 3.30 -23.00
CA TRP A 82 -5.83 3.58 -22.68
C TRP A 82 -5.04 2.29 -22.46
N LEU A 83 -5.56 1.32 -21.69
CA LEU A 83 -4.92 0.03 -21.43
C LEU A 83 -4.66 -0.73 -22.72
N GLU A 84 -5.70 -0.89 -23.55
CA GLU A 84 -5.59 -1.63 -24.83
C GLU A 84 -4.56 -0.98 -25.75
N HIS A 85 -4.54 0.34 -25.82
CA HIS A 85 -3.57 1.08 -26.64
C HIS A 85 -2.13 0.97 -26.14
N LYS A 86 -1.90 0.93 -24.82
CA LYS A 86 -0.56 0.94 -24.21
C LYS A 86 0.03 -0.45 -23.98
N ALA A 87 -0.80 -1.47 -23.81
CA ALA A 87 -0.37 -2.82 -23.46
C ALA A 87 0.68 -3.43 -24.41
N PRO A 88 0.62 -3.25 -25.74
CA PRO A 88 1.64 -3.81 -26.64
C PRO A 88 3.07 -3.30 -26.39
N LYS A 89 3.22 -2.21 -25.62
CA LYS A 89 4.51 -1.58 -25.32
C LYS A 89 4.98 -1.81 -23.87
N ALA A 90 4.32 -2.70 -23.13
CA ALA A 90 4.60 -2.99 -21.73
C ALA A 90 4.99 -4.45 -21.53
N ASP A 91 5.70 -4.72 -20.44
CA ASP A 91 6.08 -6.07 -20.01
C ASP A 91 5.04 -6.67 -19.06
N ALA A 92 4.37 -5.82 -18.29
CA ALA A 92 3.32 -6.21 -17.35
C ALA A 92 2.29 -5.08 -17.15
N ALA A 93 1.11 -5.43 -16.64
CA ALA A 93 0.14 -4.48 -16.13
C ALA A 93 -0.26 -4.85 -14.70
N VAL A 94 -0.35 -3.83 -13.82
CA VAL A 94 -0.92 -3.94 -12.48
C VAL A 94 -2.14 -3.03 -12.44
N ILE A 95 -3.32 -3.59 -12.16
CA ILE A 95 -4.58 -2.86 -12.32
C ILE A 95 -5.48 -2.94 -11.09
N SER A 96 -6.02 -1.80 -10.67
CA SER A 96 -7.19 -1.74 -9.80
C SER A 96 -8.44 -2.09 -10.62
N THR A 97 -9.12 -3.16 -10.27
CA THR A 97 -10.41 -3.50 -10.89
C THR A 97 -11.50 -2.51 -10.49
N ASP A 98 -11.41 -1.90 -9.30
CA ASP A 98 -12.35 -0.88 -8.84
C ASP A 98 -12.36 0.35 -9.76
N SER A 99 -11.18 0.76 -10.26
CA SER A 99 -11.08 1.86 -11.23
C SER A 99 -11.72 1.53 -12.57
N LEU A 100 -11.71 0.26 -12.96
CA LEU A 100 -12.25 -0.23 -14.23
C LEU A 100 -13.73 -0.63 -14.15
N VAL A 101 -14.24 -0.89 -12.94
CA VAL A 101 -15.63 -1.33 -12.73
C VAL A 101 -16.48 -0.20 -12.17
N TYR A 102 -16.00 0.51 -11.16
CA TYR A 102 -16.75 1.53 -10.43
C TYR A 102 -16.24 2.96 -10.67
N GLY A 103 -15.04 3.09 -11.26
CA GLY A 103 -14.36 4.37 -11.40
C GLY A 103 -13.51 4.75 -10.19
N GLY A 104 -13.11 3.78 -9.33
CA GLY A 104 -12.20 3.98 -8.19
C GLY A 104 -12.78 3.58 -6.84
N LEU A 105 -11.99 3.76 -5.76
CA LEU A 105 -12.34 3.33 -4.41
C LEU A 105 -13.63 3.98 -3.89
N VAL A 106 -13.76 5.30 -3.98
CA VAL A 106 -14.98 6.01 -3.56
C VAL A 106 -16.16 5.58 -4.45
N GLY A 107 -15.92 5.39 -5.74
CA GLY A 107 -16.91 4.84 -6.67
C GLY A 107 -17.48 3.50 -6.20
N SER A 108 -16.63 2.57 -5.73
CA SER A 108 -17.09 1.27 -5.22
C SER A 108 -18.05 1.39 -4.02
N ARG A 109 -17.92 2.48 -3.24
CA ARG A 109 -18.75 2.75 -2.05
C ARG A 109 -20.02 3.54 -2.33
N THR A 110 -20.11 4.24 -3.48
CA THR A 110 -21.14 5.25 -3.75
C THR A 110 -21.89 5.06 -5.06
N HIS A 111 -21.52 4.08 -5.91
CA HIS A 111 -22.13 3.90 -7.23
C HIS A 111 -23.61 3.46 -7.16
N ASN A 112 -24.34 3.83 -8.23
CA ASN A 112 -25.71 3.36 -8.53
C ASN A 112 -25.74 2.61 -9.86
N VAL A 113 -24.61 1.98 -10.25
CA VAL A 113 -24.50 1.23 -11.52
C VAL A 113 -25.37 -0.01 -11.44
N SER A 114 -26.06 -0.33 -12.55
CA SER A 114 -26.89 -1.55 -12.62
C SER A 114 -26.02 -2.81 -12.61
N GLN A 115 -26.59 -3.93 -12.19
CA GLN A 115 -25.89 -5.22 -12.19
C GLN A 115 -25.47 -5.64 -13.61
N GLU A 116 -26.29 -5.33 -14.62
CA GLU A 116 -26.00 -5.63 -16.03
C GLU A 116 -24.78 -4.86 -16.53
N GLU A 117 -24.66 -3.58 -16.17
CA GLU A 117 -23.51 -2.76 -16.56
C GLU A 117 -22.23 -3.20 -15.81
N LEU A 118 -22.34 -3.53 -14.53
CA LEU A 118 -21.21 -4.10 -13.78
C LEU A 118 -20.71 -5.40 -14.41
N GLN A 119 -21.64 -6.30 -14.77
CA GLN A 119 -21.30 -7.55 -15.45
C GLN A 119 -20.65 -7.32 -16.82
N LYS A 120 -21.13 -6.34 -17.58
CA LYS A 120 -20.52 -5.95 -18.86
C LYS A 120 -19.06 -5.49 -18.66
N ARG A 121 -18.79 -4.66 -17.65
CA ARG A 121 -17.44 -4.20 -17.32
C ARG A 121 -16.53 -5.34 -16.87
N VAL A 122 -17.04 -6.26 -16.06
CA VAL A 122 -16.28 -7.49 -15.67
C VAL A 122 -16.01 -8.37 -16.88
N ASN A 123 -16.98 -8.52 -17.81
CA ASN A 123 -16.77 -9.28 -19.04
C ASN A 123 -15.72 -8.61 -19.96
N HIS A 124 -15.56 -7.30 -19.89
CA HIS A 124 -14.47 -6.60 -20.60
C HIS A 124 -13.10 -7.01 -20.04
N LEU A 125 -12.97 -7.09 -18.70
CA LEU A 125 -11.76 -7.65 -18.05
C LEU A 125 -11.43 -9.07 -18.56
N TYR A 126 -12.44 -9.90 -18.73
CA TYR A 126 -12.24 -11.25 -19.24
C TYR A 126 -11.62 -11.28 -20.65
N LYS A 127 -12.00 -10.34 -21.51
CA LYS A 127 -11.46 -10.21 -22.87
C LYS A 127 -10.02 -9.72 -22.89
N LEU A 128 -9.62 -8.84 -21.96
CA LEU A 128 -8.26 -8.29 -21.90
C LEU A 128 -7.19 -9.38 -21.93
N LYS A 129 -7.33 -10.45 -21.17
CA LYS A 129 -6.33 -11.54 -21.13
C LYS A 129 -6.13 -12.22 -22.48
N THR A 130 -7.14 -12.23 -23.34
CA THR A 130 -7.04 -12.84 -24.69
C THR A 130 -6.44 -11.88 -25.71
N THR A 131 -6.51 -10.58 -25.44
CA THR A 131 -6.04 -9.52 -26.36
C THR A 131 -4.65 -8.97 -25.98
N LEU A 132 -4.26 -9.09 -24.70
CA LEU A 132 -3.00 -8.55 -24.22
C LEU A 132 -1.94 -9.63 -24.01
N PRO A 133 -0.81 -9.58 -24.71
CA PRO A 133 0.29 -10.54 -24.59
C PRO A 133 1.20 -10.26 -23.38
N ILE A 134 0.67 -9.67 -22.29
CA ILE A 134 1.42 -9.26 -21.11
C ILE A 134 0.94 -9.96 -19.85
N LYS A 135 1.81 -10.01 -18.81
CA LYS A 135 1.42 -10.50 -17.49
C LYS A 135 0.47 -9.50 -16.84
N LEU A 136 -0.70 -9.98 -16.44
CA LEU A 136 -1.75 -9.18 -15.83
C LEU A 136 -1.86 -9.48 -14.33
N TYR A 137 -1.51 -8.52 -13.50
CA TYR A 137 -1.70 -8.53 -12.05
C TYR A 137 -2.89 -7.62 -11.74
N ALA A 138 -3.80 -8.06 -10.91
CA ALA A 138 -4.97 -7.28 -10.60
C ALA A 138 -5.30 -7.30 -9.10
N PHE A 139 -5.96 -6.26 -8.64
CA PHE A 139 -6.51 -6.21 -7.29
C PHE A 139 -7.89 -5.55 -7.27
N SER A 140 -8.72 -6.01 -6.33
CA SER A 140 -10.06 -5.50 -6.04
C SER A 140 -10.20 -5.17 -4.57
N THR A 141 -11.29 -4.53 -4.17
CA THR A 141 -11.58 -4.24 -2.77
C THR A 141 -12.89 -4.85 -2.31
N ILE A 142 -12.95 -5.27 -1.05
CA ILE A 142 -14.20 -5.49 -0.33
C ILE A 142 -14.52 -4.17 0.37
N MET A 143 -15.69 -3.61 0.06
CA MET A 143 -16.14 -2.32 0.56
C MET A 143 -16.14 -2.29 2.10
N ARG A 144 -15.56 -1.24 2.69
CA ARG A 144 -15.50 -1.04 4.14
C ARG A 144 -16.88 -0.82 4.78
N THR A 145 -16.91 -0.94 6.10
CA THR A 145 -18.06 -0.55 6.93
C THR A 145 -17.55 0.24 8.14
N PRO A 146 -17.19 1.52 7.99
CA PRO A 146 -16.61 2.30 9.09
C PRO A 146 -17.66 2.63 10.14
N ARG A 147 -17.24 2.78 11.40
CA ARG A 147 -18.13 3.22 12.50
C ARG A 147 -18.67 4.64 12.28
N ALA A 148 -17.85 5.49 11.71
CA ALA A 148 -18.20 6.85 11.34
C ALA A 148 -17.45 7.21 10.08
N SER A 149 -18.07 8.02 9.24
CA SER A 149 -17.41 8.59 8.06
C SER A 149 -17.88 10.02 7.89
N LYS A 150 -16.93 10.91 7.70
CA LYS A 150 -17.16 12.31 7.35
C LYS A 150 -16.45 12.58 6.02
N GLY A 151 -16.89 13.62 5.34
CA GLY A 151 -16.40 13.92 4.00
C GLY A 151 -17.23 13.21 2.91
N ARG A 152 -16.74 13.25 1.68
CA ARG A 152 -17.48 12.77 0.48
C ARG A 152 -17.07 11.36 0.06
N VAL A 153 -16.61 10.53 0.98
CA VAL A 153 -16.05 9.19 0.70
C VAL A 153 -17.02 8.04 0.95
N GLU A 154 -18.24 8.35 1.40
CA GLU A 154 -19.37 7.45 1.59
C GLU A 154 -20.65 8.13 1.10
N PRO A 155 -21.78 7.39 0.93
CA PRO A 155 -23.07 7.99 0.62
C PRO A 155 -23.45 9.05 1.69
N PRO A 156 -24.18 10.14 1.32
CA PRO A 156 -24.48 11.24 2.23
C PRO A 156 -25.16 10.82 3.55
N TYR A 157 -26.04 9.82 3.51
CA TYR A 157 -26.73 9.31 4.71
C TYR A 157 -25.77 8.66 5.73
N TYR A 158 -24.59 8.24 5.30
CA TYR A 158 -23.63 7.56 6.17
C TYR A 158 -23.12 8.46 7.29
N SER A 159 -23.06 9.76 7.07
CA SER A 159 -22.69 10.75 8.11
C SER A 159 -23.64 10.73 9.32
N THR A 160 -24.90 10.33 9.13
CA THR A 160 -25.95 10.28 10.17
C THR A 160 -26.14 8.87 10.72
N ILE A 161 -26.27 7.85 9.84
CA ILE A 161 -26.63 6.48 10.25
C ILE A 161 -25.44 5.50 10.22
N GLY A 162 -24.23 5.95 9.90
CA GLY A 162 -23.03 5.10 9.84
C GLY A 162 -22.80 4.26 11.09
N PRO A 163 -22.89 4.81 12.33
CA PRO A 163 -22.78 4.02 13.54
C PRO A 163 -23.83 2.90 13.64
N SER A 164 -25.08 3.16 13.21
CA SER A 164 -26.15 2.16 13.18
C SER A 164 -25.90 1.08 12.12
N ILE A 165 -25.43 1.47 10.92
CA ILE A 165 -25.01 0.53 9.87
C ILE A 165 -23.86 -0.35 10.36
N PHE A 166 -22.85 0.20 11.02
CA PHE A 166 -21.75 -0.58 11.58
C PHE A 166 -22.25 -1.60 12.61
N ALA A 167 -23.05 -1.17 13.60
CA ALA A 167 -23.63 -2.06 14.60
C ALA A 167 -24.50 -3.16 13.95
N TYR A 168 -25.34 -2.79 13.00
CA TYR A 168 -26.15 -3.74 12.22
C TYR A 168 -25.27 -4.75 11.48
N SER A 169 -24.18 -4.30 10.84
CA SER A 169 -23.27 -5.17 10.09
C SER A 169 -22.55 -6.20 10.97
N GLN A 170 -22.24 -5.84 12.23
CA GLN A 170 -21.67 -6.79 13.20
C GLN A 170 -22.65 -7.92 13.53
N LEU A 171 -23.92 -7.57 13.72
CA LEU A 171 -24.98 -8.55 13.98
C LEU A 171 -25.30 -9.41 12.75
N LEU A 172 -25.24 -8.81 11.57
CA LEU A 172 -25.40 -9.52 10.30
C LEU A 172 -24.29 -10.58 10.12
N ASP A 173 -23.03 -10.24 10.43
CA ASP A 173 -21.92 -11.18 10.39
C ASP A 173 -22.07 -12.33 11.43
N LYS A 174 -22.52 -12.01 12.65
CA LYS A 174 -22.87 -13.03 13.66
C LYS A 174 -24.01 -13.94 13.19
N GLN A 175 -25.01 -13.38 12.54
CA GLN A 175 -26.13 -14.14 11.96
C GLN A 175 -25.65 -15.11 10.90
N ASP A 176 -24.81 -14.65 9.99
CA ASP A 176 -24.20 -15.46 8.93
C ASP A 176 -23.34 -16.61 9.48
N GLN A 177 -22.73 -16.42 10.67
CA GLN A 177 -21.98 -17.45 11.38
C GLN A 177 -22.86 -18.39 12.23
N GLY A 178 -24.16 -18.15 12.32
CA GLY A 178 -25.07 -18.90 13.20
C GLY A 178 -24.85 -18.61 14.70
N LYS A 179 -24.23 -17.48 15.04
CA LYS A 179 -23.85 -17.09 16.43
C LYS A 179 -24.71 -15.97 17.03
N LEU A 180 -25.78 -15.56 16.36
CA LEU A 180 -26.65 -14.48 16.82
C LEU A 180 -27.55 -14.96 17.95
N SER A 181 -27.42 -14.36 19.14
CA SER A 181 -28.27 -14.65 20.29
C SER A 181 -29.69 -14.06 20.13
N PRO A 182 -30.71 -14.56 20.88
CA PRO A 182 -32.05 -14.00 20.83
C PRO A 182 -32.11 -12.50 21.17
N ALA A 183 -31.33 -12.03 22.15
CA ALA A 183 -31.24 -10.62 22.51
C ALA A 183 -30.63 -9.78 21.38
N GLU A 184 -29.56 -10.27 20.75
CA GLU A 184 -28.94 -9.61 19.60
C GLU A 184 -29.86 -9.55 18.40
N LYS A 185 -30.70 -10.57 18.18
CA LYS A 185 -31.73 -10.57 17.13
C LYS A 185 -32.74 -9.43 17.34
N LEU A 186 -33.17 -9.20 18.58
CA LEU A 186 -34.05 -8.07 18.92
C LEU A 186 -33.35 -6.73 18.68
N THR A 187 -32.07 -6.61 19.04
CA THR A 187 -31.24 -5.43 18.78
C THR A 187 -31.12 -5.16 17.28
N MET A 188 -30.85 -6.20 16.48
CA MET A 188 -30.75 -6.11 15.02
C MET A 188 -32.06 -5.59 14.41
N GLN A 189 -33.20 -6.12 14.83
CA GLN A 189 -34.53 -5.67 14.40
C GLN A 189 -34.83 -4.22 14.83
N ALA A 190 -34.34 -3.80 16.00
CA ALA A 190 -34.51 -2.41 16.45
C ALA A 190 -33.66 -1.45 15.60
N LEU A 191 -32.40 -1.81 15.29
CA LEU A 191 -31.55 -1.04 14.39
C LEU A 191 -32.20 -0.89 13.00
N GLU A 192 -32.70 -2.00 12.45
CA GLU A 192 -33.37 -2.02 11.13
C GLU A 192 -34.60 -1.09 11.11
N ARG A 193 -35.43 -1.08 12.17
CA ARG A 193 -36.61 -0.20 12.27
C ARG A 193 -36.23 1.28 12.44
N ASN A 194 -35.09 1.58 13.06
CA ASN A 194 -34.64 2.95 13.31
C ASN A 194 -33.91 3.59 12.13
N MET A 195 -33.48 2.81 11.16
CA MET A 195 -32.91 3.30 9.91
C MET A 195 -33.99 3.44 8.83
N LYS A 196 -33.87 4.44 7.96
CA LYS A 196 -34.77 4.55 6.82
C LYS A 196 -34.54 3.36 5.88
N LYS A 197 -35.63 2.68 5.53
CA LYS A 197 -35.60 1.48 4.66
C LYS A 197 -34.86 1.72 3.35
N ALA A 198 -35.02 2.92 2.75
CA ALA A 198 -34.35 3.27 1.50
C ALA A 198 -32.83 3.39 1.67
N GLU A 199 -32.34 3.96 2.78
CA GLU A 199 -30.90 4.14 3.06
C GLU A 199 -30.21 2.81 3.37
N LEU A 200 -30.83 1.98 4.22
CA LEU A 200 -30.33 0.63 4.50
C LEU A 200 -30.39 -0.25 3.27
N GLY A 201 -31.48 -0.17 2.48
CA GLY A 201 -31.65 -0.91 1.24
C GLY A 201 -30.58 -0.56 0.20
N ASP A 202 -30.31 0.73 0.00
CA ASP A 202 -29.23 1.20 -0.88
C ASP A 202 -27.86 0.66 -0.50
N TRP A 203 -27.56 0.67 0.82
CA TRP A 203 -26.28 0.14 1.32
C TRP A 203 -26.15 -1.38 1.11
N LEU A 204 -27.21 -2.15 1.40
CA LEU A 204 -27.23 -3.61 1.24
C LEU A 204 -27.14 -3.99 -0.25
N GLU A 205 -27.93 -3.36 -1.11
CA GLU A 205 -27.93 -3.63 -2.55
C GLU A 205 -26.57 -3.36 -3.19
N ARG A 206 -25.91 -2.28 -2.83
CA ARG A 206 -24.57 -1.95 -3.34
C ARG A 206 -23.54 -3.01 -2.89
N ARG A 207 -23.59 -3.46 -1.64
CA ARG A 207 -22.70 -4.52 -1.14
C ARG A 207 -22.93 -5.83 -1.87
N GLU A 208 -24.19 -6.20 -2.10
CA GLU A 208 -24.52 -7.41 -2.85
C GLU A 208 -23.95 -7.36 -4.27
N LYS A 209 -24.14 -6.25 -4.97
CA LYS A 209 -23.55 -6.03 -6.29
C LYS A 209 -22.03 -6.15 -6.29
N ASN A 210 -21.36 -5.54 -5.31
CA ASN A 210 -19.91 -5.60 -5.19
C ASN A 210 -19.41 -7.00 -4.85
N LEU A 211 -20.13 -7.74 -4.00
CA LEU A 211 -19.80 -9.13 -3.70
C LEU A 211 -19.91 -10.02 -4.95
N LEU A 212 -20.95 -9.86 -5.76
CA LEU A 212 -21.09 -10.58 -7.03
C LEU A 212 -19.95 -10.27 -8.00
N VAL A 213 -19.52 -9.01 -8.09
CA VAL A 213 -18.35 -8.62 -8.90
C VAL A 213 -17.09 -9.31 -8.36
N ASN A 214 -16.84 -9.29 -7.06
CA ASN A 214 -15.66 -9.94 -6.46
C ASN A 214 -15.66 -11.46 -6.66
N GLN A 215 -16.83 -12.11 -6.57
CA GLN A 215 -16.98 -13.54 -6.86
C GLN A 215 -16.64 -13.86 -8.33
N GLU A 216 -17.09 -13.02 -9.26
CA GLU A 216 -16.80 -13.19 -10.68
C GLU A 216 -15.30 -12.98 -10.98
N LEU A 217 -14.67 -11.94 -10.40
CA LEU A 217 -13.22 -11.71 -10.51
C LEU A 217 -12.43 -12.89 -9.93
N THR A 218 -12.89 -13.45 -8.81
CA THR A 218 -12.29 -14.65 -8.20
C THR A 218 -12.40 -15.86 -9.12
N ARG A 219 -13.55 -16.04 -9.78
CA ARG A 219 -13.73 -17.09 -10.80
C ARG A 219 -12.79 -16.87 -11.99
N MET A 220 -12.57 -15.64 -12.41
CA MET A 220 -11.58 -15.31 -13.44
C MET A 220 -10.15 -15.65 -12.99
N ALA A 221 -9.78 -15.37 -11.75
CA ALA A 221 -8.49 -15.73 -11.19
C ALA A 221 -8.29 -17.26 -11.18
N ARG A 222 -9.29 -18.02 -10.74
CA ARG A 222 -9.31 -19.50 -10.77
C ARG A 222 -9.07 -20.04 -12.20
N ASN A 223 -9.61 -19.37 -13.20
CA ASN A 223 -9.47 -19.73 -14.62
C ASN A 223 -8.17 -19.18 -15.27
N GLY A 224 -7.22 -18.69 -14.47
CA GLY A 224 -5.92 -18.18 -14.95
C GLY A 224 -6.00 -16.92 -15.82
N LYS A 225 -7.05 -16.11 -15.67
CA LYS A 225 -7.20 -14.85 -16.40
C LYS A 225 -6.26 -13.76 -15.87
N PHE A 226 -5.88 -13.83 -14.62
CA PHE A 226 -4.84 -13.01 -14.00
C PHE A 226 -3.59 -13.88 -13.78
N HIS A 227 -2.42 -13.27 -13.90
CA HIS A 227 -1.17 -13.88 -13.47
C HIS A 227 -1.12 -13.96 -11.94
N TYR A 228 -1.64 -12.90 -11.29
CA TYR A 228 -1.90 -12.87 -9.85
C TYR A 228 -3.09 -11.95 -9.57
N PHE A 229 -3.93 -12.34 -8.62
CA PHE A 229 -5.08 -11.54 -8.19
C PHE A 229 -5.13 -11.43 -6.67
N ALA A 230 -5.34 -10.23 -6.16
CA ALA A 230 -5.54 -9.98 -4.73
C ALA A 230 -6.87 -9.27 -4.48
N ILE A 231 -7.54 -9.61 -3.38
CA ILE A 231 -8.67 -8.84 -2.87
C ILE A 231 -8.27 -8.24 -1.54
N GLY A 232 -8.35 -6.91 -1.42
CA GLY A 232 -8.12 -6.19 -0.17
C GLY A 232 -9.40 -6.00 0.63
N LYS A 233 -9.33 -6.20 1.94
CA LYS A 233 -10.40 -5.83 2.88
C LYS A 233 -10.16 -4.38 3.30
N ASP A 234 -11.05 -3.48 2.85
CA ASP A 234 -10.97 -2.06 3.16
C ASP A 234 -11.51 -1.81 4.57
N ASP A 235 -10.74 -1.11 5.43
CA ASP A 235 -11.07 -0.76 6.81
C ASP A 235 -11.97 -1.81 7.51
N ASN A 236 -11.39 -2.89 7.93
CA ASN A 236 -12.09 -4.07 8.43
C ASN A 236 -12.21 -4.07 9.98
N ALA A 237 -12.91 -5.04 10.51
CA ALA A 237 -13.03 -5.35 11.93
C ALA A 237 -13.38 -6.84 12.11
N THR A 238 -13.08 -7.40 13.28
CA THR A 238 -13.34 -8.80 13.62
C THR A 238 -14.79 -9.25 13.47
N LEU A 239 -15.73 -8.29 13.47
CA LEU A 239 -17.13 -8.46 13.10
C LEU A 239 -17.55 -7.24 12.26
N SER A 240 -17.90 -7.49 11.01
CA SER A 240 -18.37 -6.46 10.06
C SER A 240 -18.90 -7.11 8.79
N ALA A 241 -19.60 -6.35 7.95
CA ALA A 241 -19.96 -6.84 6.63
C ALA A 241 -18.72 -7.13 5.75
N THR A 242 -17.65 -6.36 5.90
CA THR A 242 -16.35 -6.58 5.22
C THR A 242 -15.76 -7.94 5.61
N HIS A 243 -15.73 -8.26 6.91
CA HIS A 243 -15.29 -9.56 7.43
C HIS A 243 -16.18 -10.71 6.92
N MET A 244 -17.51 -10.54 6.96
CA MET A 244 -18.46 -11.53 6.46
C MET A 244 -18.24 -11.87 4.98
N GLU A 245 -18.10 -10.86 4.14
CA GLU A 245 -17.86 -11.03 2.70
C GLU A 245 -16.49 -11.65 2.42
N GLY A 246 -15.44 -11.23 3.15
CA GLY A 246 -14.12 -11.84 3.10
C GLY A 246 -14.15 -13.34 3.43
N ARG A 247 -14.89 -13.74 4.48
CA ARG A 247 -15.11 -15.15 4.80
C ARG A 247 -15.82 -15.91 3.69
N LYS A 248 -16.87 -15.34 3.10
CA LYS A 248 -17.62 -15.98 1.99
C LYS A 248 -16.71 -16.24 0.79
N ILE A 249 -15.86 -15.27 0.43
CA ILE A 249 -14.90 -15.46 -0.65
C ILE A 249 -13.84 -16.49 -0.26
N SER A 250 -13.29 -16.43 0.96
CA SER A 250 -12.29 -17.39 1.46
C SER A 250 -12.81 -18.84 1.40
N LEU A 251 -14.07 -19.07 1.78
CA LEU A 251 -14.70 -20.40 1.71
C LEU A 251 -14.82 -20.92 0.27
N SER A 252 -14.99 -20.02 -0.71
CA SER A 252 -15.07 -20.40 -2.13
C SER A 252 -13.71 -20.55 -2.80
N THR A 253 -12.62 -20.20 -2.12
CA THR A 253 -11.25 -20.13 -2.67
C THR A 253 -10.22 -20.91 -1.88
N PHE A 254 -10.65 -21.71 -0.89
CA PHE A 254 -9.75 -22.43 0.03
C PHE A 254 -8.75 -23.38 -0.68
N ASP A 255 -9.10 -23.82 -1.88
CA ASP A 255 -8.32 -24.71 -2.74
C ASP A 255 -7.41 -23.96 -3.74
N MET A 256 -7.47 -22.63 -3.79
CA MET A 256 -6.63 -21.84 -4.68
C MET A 256 -5.21 -21.66 -4.11
N SER A 257 -4.22 -21.76 -4.99
CA SER A 257 -2.83 -21.51 -4.61
C SER A 257 -2.62 -20.04 -4.24
N ARG A 258 -1.89 -19.80 -3.15
CA ARG A 258 -1.44 -18.46 -2.75
C ARG A 258 -0.47 -17.81 -3.75
N ASP A 259 0.06 -18.58 -4.69
CA ASP A 259 0.89 -18.05 -5.77
C ASP A 259 0.07 -17.38 -6.88
N CYS A 260 -1.26 -17.57 -6.91
CA CYS A 260 -2.14 -16.95 -7.89
C CYS A 260 -3.25 -16.08 -7.30
N PHE A 261 -3.62 -16.30 -6.03
CA PHE A 261 -4.73 -15.60 -5.38
C PHE A 261 -4.55 -15.44 -3.87
N GLN A 262 -4.87 -14.27 -3.34
CA GLN A 262 -4.98 -14.04 -1.89
C GLN A 262 -6.05 -12.98 -1.54
N ILE A 263 -6.59 -13.09 -0.31
CA ILE A 263 -7.35 -12.02 0.34
C ILE A 263 -6.44 -11.42 1.41
N LEU A 264 -6.31 -10.10 1.43
CA LEU A 264 -5.38 -9.35 2.27
C LEU A 264 -6.12 -8.29 3.09
N ASP A 265 -5.58 -7.93 4.25
CA ASP A 265 -6.03 -6.75 4.98
C ASP A 265 -5.38 -5.49 4.38
N GLY A 266 -6.15 -4.38 4.36
CA GLY A 266 -5.75 -3.14 3.70
C GLY A 266 -5.96 -3.15 2.18
N VAL A 267 -5.94 -1.98 1.57
CA VAL A 267 -6.18 -1.81 0.12
C VAL A 267 -5.18 -0.87 -0.55
N ASP A 268 -4.71 0.16 0.15
CA ASP A 268 -3.87 1.21 -0.44
C ASP A 268 -2.49 0.68 -0.85
N GLN A 269 -1.95 -0.32 -0.14
CA GLN A 269 -0.66 -0.95 -0.43
C GLN A 269 -0.69 -1.89 -1.64
N LEU A 270 -1.86 -2.38 -2.07
CA LEU A 270 -1.98 -3.46 -3.05
C LEU A 270 -1.32 -3.13 -4.39
N GLY A 271 -1.45 -1.89 -4.84
CA GLY A 271 -0.84 -1.45 -6.08
C GLY A 271 0.68 -1.64 -6.08
N LEU A 272 1.37 -1.08 -5.07
CA LEU A 272 2.83 -1.21 -4.96
C LEU A 272 3.27 -2.64 -4.62
N LEU A 273 2.48 -3.36 -3.82
CA LEU A 273 2.78 -4.75 -3.44
C LEU A 273 2.78 -5.67 -4.68
N LEU A 274 1.79 -5.54 -5.56
CA LEU A 274 1.73 -6.31 -6.80
C LEU A 274 2.75 -5.85 -7.84
N ILE A 275 3.13 -4.58 -7.83
CA ILE A 275 4.25 -4.07 -8.63
C ILE A 275 5.56 -4.70 -8.16
N ALA A 276 5.79 -4.82 -6.84
CA ALA A 276 6.97 -5.51 -6.31
C ALA A 276 6.99 -6.98 -6.74
N ARG A 277 5.84 -7.67 -6.76
CA ARG A 277 5.73 -9.02 -7.30
C ARG A 277 6.11 -9.06 -8.77
N ALA A 278 5.52 -8.21 -9.60
CA ALA A 278 5.83 -8.14 -11.04
C ALA A 278 7.32 -7.85 -11.28
N TYR A 279 7.90 -6.97 -10.46
CA TYR A 279 9.31 -6.61 -10.49
C TYR A 279 10.22 -7.81 -10.14
N ASN A 280 9.94 -8.51 -9.05
CA ASN A 280 10.70 -9.69 -8.62
C ASN A 280 10.63 -10.80 -9.67
N GLU A 281 9.44 -11.08 -10.20
CA GLU A 281 9.25 -12.11 -11.24
C GLU A 281 9.90 -11.74 -12.57
N ALA A 282 9.90 -10.46 -12.96
CA ALA A 282 10.59 -9.99 -14.17
C ALA A 282 12.11 -10.12 -14.06
N ASN A 283 12.66 -9.97 -12.86
CA ASN A 283 14.08 -10.15 -12.56
C ASN A 283 14.45 -11.62 -12.28
N GLY A 284 13.50 -12.55 -12.31
CA GLY A 284 13.74 -13.96 -12.00
C GLY A 284 14.13 -14.19 -10.54
N THR A 285 13.73 -13.32 -9.61
CA THR A 285 14.09 -13.40 -8.19
C THR A 285 12.89 -13.75 -7.33
N LYS A 286 13.15 -14.46 -6.22
CA LYS A 286 12.20 -14.77 -5.16
C LYS A 286 12.83 -14.43 -3.82
N PRO A 287 12.90 -13.14 -3.46
CA PRO A 287 13.63 -12.70 -2.27
C PRO A 287 12.98 -13.21 -0.99
N SER A 288 13.80 -13.33 0.06
CA SER A 288 13.40 -13.76 1.39
C SER A 288 13.25 -12.56 2.33
N VAL A 289 12.15 -12.51 3.10
CA VAL A 289 11.84 -11.42 4.04
C VAL A 289 11.69 -11.98 5.45
N TYR A 290 12.42 -11.44 6.41
CA TYR A 290 12.32 -11.79 7.82
C TYR A 290 11.56 -10.72 8.59
N PRO A 291 10.37 -10.99 9.17
CA PRO A 291 9.66 -10.05 10.02
C PRO A 291 10.30 -10.01 11.41
N LEU A 292 10.77 -8.83 11.81
CA LEU A 292 11.36 -8.56 13.12
C LEU A 292 10.47 -7.59 13.90
N TYR A 293 9.82 -8.09 14.93
CA TYR A 293 8.90 -7.29 15.75
C TYR A 293 9.61 -6.63 16.92
N SER A 294 9.18 -5.43 17.32
CA SER A 294 9.57 -4.82 18.56
C SER A 294 9.07 -5.61 19.77
N VAL A 295 9.67 -5.37 20.94
CA VAL A 295 9.32 -6.07 22.19
C VAL A 295 7.90 -5.70 22.65
N GLY A 296 7.18 -6.66 23.21
CA GLY A 296 5.79 -6.51 23.69
C GLY A 296 4.84 -7.44 22.98
N ALA A 297 3.66 -6.98 22.61
CA ALA A 297 2.66 -7.77 21.90
C ALA A 297 3.18 -8.26 20.54
N GLY A 298 3.99 -7.46 19.85
CA GLY A 298 4.69 -7.86 18.64
C GLY A 298 3.75 -8.48 17.60
N ALA A 299 4.06 -9.69 17.17
CA ALA A 299 3.31 -10.46 16.18
C ALA A 299 1.84 -10.73 16.59
N SER A 300 1.52 -10.73 17.88
CA SER A 300 0.15 -10.95 18.38
C SER A 300 -0.73 -9.71 18.35
N THR A 301 -0.18 -8.55 17.98
CA THR A 301 -0.96 -7.30 17.83
C THR A 301 -2.07 -7.48 16.81
N LEU A 302 -3.30 -7.07 17.19
CA LEU A 302 -4.42 -6.93 16.28
C LEU A 302 -4.54 -5.45 15.91
N PRO A 303 -4.19 -5.05 14.68
CA PRO A 303 -4.24 -3.65 14.29
C PRO A 303 -5.66 -3.09 14.26
N GLN A 304 -5.78 -1.77 14.41
CA GLN A 304 -7.03 -1.09 14.04
C GLN A 304 -7.29 -1.27 12.54
N TYR A 305 -8.55 -1.36 12.19
CA TYR A 305 -9.00 -1.54 10.79
C TYR A 305 -8.60 -2.88 10.16
N SER A 306 -8.26 -3.89 10.99
CA SER A 306 -7.95 -5.26 10.56
C SER A 306 -8.81 -6.28 11.32
N ASP A 307 -9.02 -7.45 10.75
CA ASP A 307 -9.61 -8.62 11.42
C ASP A 307 -8.59 -9.72 11.70
N ALA A 308 -7.33 -9.53 11.29
CA ALA A 308 -6.23 -10.48 11.48
C ALA A 308 -5.10 -9.89 12.34
N ARG A 309 -4.44 -10.76 13.10
CA ARG A 309 -3.22 -10.40 13.83
C ARG A 309 -2.04 -10.28 12.86
N LEU A 310 -1.02 -9.51 13.24
CA LEU A 310 0.18 -9.32 12.40
C LEU A 310 0.88 -10.65 12.06
N GLN A 311 0.87 -11.64 12.96
CA GLN A 311 1.43 -12.97 12.68
C GLN A 311 0.74 -13.68 11.51
N ASP A 312 -0.49 -13.31 11.19
CA ASP A 312 -1.30 -13.89 10.12
C ASP A 312 -1.27 -13.02 8.85
N SER A 313 -1.34 -11.69 8.99
CA SER A 313 -1.40 -10.77 7.85
C SER A 313 -0.03 -10.50 7.21
N VAL A 314 1.05 -10.37 7.99
CA VAL A 314 2.40 -10.08 7.48
C VAL A 314 2.93 -11.18 6.53
N PRO A 315 2.86 -12.49 6.88
CA PRO A 315 3.27 -13.55 5.95
C PRO A 315 2.50 -13.53 4.64
N GLN A 316 1.21 -13.18 4.67
CA GLN A 316 0.38 -13.10 3.47
C GLN A 316 0.85 -11.97 2.54
N GLN A 317 1.20 -10.82 3.07
CA GLN A 317 1.73 -9.70 2.30
C GLN A 317 3.12 -9.99 1.72
N ILE A 318 3.98 -10.70 2.46
CA ILE A 318 5.28 -11.19 1.95
C ILE A 318 5.06 -12.06 0.71
N ILE A 319 4.14 -13.03 0.78
CA ILE A 319 3.83 -13.91 -0.36
C ILE A 319 3.25 -13.08 -1.53
N ALA A 320 2.33 -12.15 -1.26
CA ALA A 320 1.71 -11.32 -2.29
C ALA A 320 2.73 -10.45 -3.04
N SER A 321 3.83 -10.04 -2.39
CA SER A 321 4.93 -9.30 -3.02
C SER A 321 5.83 -10.16 -3.94
N GLY A 322 5.56 -11.47 -4.07
CA GLY A 322 6.43 -12.41 -4.80
C GLY A 322 7.66 -12.85 -4.02
N ALA A 323 7.69 -12.60 -2.71
CA ALA A 323 8.77 -13.00 -1.80
C ALA A 323 8.40 -14.26 -1.00
N VAL A 324 9.34 -14.78 -0.22
CA VAL A 324 9.13 -15.85 0.76
C VAL A 324 9.50 -15.37 2.15
N GLN A 325 8.87 -15.93 3.18
CA GLN A 325 9.25 -15.62 4.55
C GLN A 325 10.54 -16.37 4.93
N ALA A 326 11.55 -15.63 5.40
CA ALA A 326 12.79 -16.19 5.93
C ALA A 326 12.58 -16.73 7.35
N GLN A 327 13.34 -17.77 7.71
CA GLN A 327 13.32 -18.38 9.04
C GLN A 327 14.22 -17.65 10.05
N SER A 328 15.20 -16.90 9.57
CA SER A 328 16.12 -16.10 10.41
C SER A 328 16.50 -14.79 9.72
N ALA A 329 16.86 -13.81 10.54
CA ALA A 329 17.39 -12.54 10.05
C ALA A 329 18.69 -12.71 9.25
N ASP A 330 19.54 -13.67 9.61
CA ASP A 330 20.86 -13.86 9.00
C ASP A 330 20.81 -14.22 7.52
N ASN A 331 19.76 -14.95 7.11
CA ASN A 331 19.58 -15.47 5.75
C ASN A 331 18.52 -14.68 4.95
N ALA A 332 18.03 -13.57 5.49
CA ALA A 332 17.03 -12.76 4.82
C ALA A 332 17.66 -11.75 3.84
N ASP A 333 17.07 -11.62 2.65
CA ASP A 333 17.40 -10.55 1.69
C ASP A 333 16.89 -9.19 2.18
N LEU A 334 15.81 -9.20 2.97
CA LEU A 334 15.22 -8.02 3.60
C LEU A 334 14.78 -8.37 5.03
N ILE A 335 15.16 -7.54 6.00
CA ILE A 335 14.57 -7.55 7.35
C ILE A 335 13.45 -6.52 7.37
N LEU A 336 12.23 -6.96 7.59
CA LEU A 336 11.08 -6.11 7.82
C LEU A 336 10.96 -5.84 9.32
N ALA A 337 11.45 -4.70 9.75
CA ALA A 337 11.34 -4.26 11.14
C ALA A 337 9.95 -3.64 11.38
N LEU A 338 9.25 -4.12 12.41
CA LEU A 338 7.89 -3.71 12.76
C LEU A 338 7.89 -3.09 14.16
N ASN A 339 7.73 -1.77 14.24
CA ASN A 339 7.50 -1.08 15.50
C ASN A 339 6.03 -1.23 15.90
N THR A 340 5.74 -2.08 16.87
CA THR A 340 4.39 -2.41 17.34
C THR A 340 4.13 -1.82 18.74
N PRO A 341 2.86 -1.54 19.12
CA PRO A 341 2.56 -1.10 20.48
C PRO A 341 2.91 -2.18 21.49
N GLN A 342 3.51 -1.78 22.62
CA GLN A 342 4.00 -2.71 23.64
C GLN A 342 2.86 -3.54 24.26
N ASP A 343 1.70 -2.92 24.48
CA ASP A 343 0.49 -3.54 25.03
C ASP A 343 -0.44 -4.18 23.98
N GLY A 344 -0.12 -4.04 22.70
CA GLY A 344 -0.93 -4.52 21.58
C GLY A 344 -2.13 -3.64 21.23
N ILE A 345 -2.26 -2.45 21.85
CA ILE A 345 -3.35 -1.51 21.61
C ILE A 345 -2.89 -0.42 20.64
N VAL A 346 -3.35 -0.49 19.42
CA VAL A 346 -3.06 0.53 18.40
C VAL A 346 -4.01 1.72 18.60
N LYS A 347 -3.48 2.94 18.73
CA LYS A 347 -4.21 4.22 18.79
C LYS A 347 -3.95 5.02 17.52
N ASP A 348 -4.74 6.09 17.29
CA ASP A 348 -4.43 7.04 16.21
C ASP A 348 -3.20 7.87 16.55
N SER A 349 -2.37 8.20 15.55
CA SER A 349 -1.12 8.95 15.75
C SER A 349 -1.33 10.37 16.30
N THR A 350 -2.54 10.90 16.18
CA THR A 350 -2.92 12.19 16.77
C THR A 350 -3.33 12.11 18.24
N ALA A 351 -3.32 10.92 18.86
CA ALA A 351 -3.65 10.73 20.28
C ALA A 351 -2.71 11.53 21.20
N ASP A 352 -3.24 11.97 22.35
CA ASP A 352 -2.51 12.84 23.29
C ASP A 352 -1.29 12.18 23.92
N ASP A 353 -1.27 10.87 24.02
CA ASP A 353 -0.15 10.09 24.54
C ASP A 353 0.96 9.82 23.52
N ASN A 354 0.77 10.15 22.25
CA ASN A 354 1.82 10.07 21.25
C ASN A 354 2.84 11.22 21.40
N GLN A 355 3.65 11.14 22.44
CA GLN A 355 4.63 12.15 22.84
C GLN A 355 6.07 11.73 22.44
N PRO A 356 7.02 12.67 22.30
CA PRO A 356 8.40 12.37 21.87
C PRO A 356 9.25 11.73 22.99
N PHE A 357 8.65 10.93 23.86
CA PHE A 357 9.32 10.23 24.96
C PHE A 357 9.42 8.74 24.70
N ALA A 358 10.65 8.26 24.48
CA ALA A 358 10.90 6.87 24.16
C ALA A 358 10.74 5.94 25.39
N SER A 359 9.96 4.89 25.22
CA SER A 359 9.82 3.79 26.19
C SER A 359 11.10 2.94 26.29
N ALA A 360 11.18 2.05 27.26
CA ALA A 360 12.26 1.05 27.35
C ALA A 360 12.23 0.11 26.13
N GLY A 361 11.04 -0.25 25.63
CA GLY A 361 10.86 -1.05 24.41
C GLY A 361 11.41 -0.34 23.17
N ASN A 362 11.10 0.96 23.01
CA ASN A 362 11.67 1.78 21.93
C ASN A 362 13.20 1.78 21.97
N LYS A 363 13.82 1.98 23.16
CA LYS A 363 15.28 1.99 23.33
C LYS A 363 15.92 0.66 22.92
N ASN A 364 15.31 -0.45 23.32
CA ASN A 364 15.76 -1.80 22.93
C ASN A 364 15.72 -1.97 21.41
N PHE A 365 14.58 -1.66 20.81
CA PHE A 365 14.37 -1.85 19.37
C PHE A 365 15.27 -0.95 18.51
N VAL A 366 15.45 0.31 18.90
CA VAL A 366 16.43 1.23 18.28
C VAL A 366 17.85 0.67 18.36
N GLY A 367 18.24 0.07 19.51
CA GLY A 367 19.52 -0.61 19.65
C GLY A 367 19.72 -1.74 18.65
N ILE A 368 18.71 -2.60 18.49
CA ILE A 368 18.70 -3.70 17.51
C ILE A 368 18.81 -3.15 16.08
N LEU A 369 18.00 -2.17 15.71
CA LEU A 369 18.04 -1.55 14.39
C LEU A 369 19.41 -0.93 14.08
N GLY A 370 20.00 -0.24 15.07
CA GLY A 370 21.35 0.32 14.93
C GLY A 370 22.42 -0.73 14.68
N GLN A 371 22.33 -1.92 15.31
CA GLN A 371 23.24 -3.03 15.05
C GLN A 371 23.07 -3.59 13.63
N LEU A 372 21.83 -3.83 13.21
CA LEU A 372 21.51 -4.35 11.87
C LEU A 372 21.99 -3.41 10.76
N LEU A 373 21.74 -2.11 10.88
CA LEU A 373 22.17 -1.13 9.88
C LEU A 373 23.70 -0.97 9.83
N ARG A 374 24.40 -0.98 11.00
CA ARG A 374 25.86 -0.95 11.03
C ARG A 374 26.51 -2.20 10.45
N SER A 375 25.86 -3.36 10.57
CA SER A 375 26.33 -4.61 9.96
C SER A 375 25.98 -4.73 8.47
N GLY A 376 25.43 -3.67 7.86
CA GLY A 376 25.10 -3.64 6.43
C GLY A 376 23.86 -4.47 6.04
N ARG A 377 23.00 -4.82 7.02
CA ARG A 377 21.76 -5.55 6.73
C ARG A 377 20.78 -4.64 5.99
N ASN A 378 20.05 -5.24 5.04
CA ASN A 378 18.99 -4.55 4.32
C ASN A 378 17.74 -4.54 5.21
N VAL A 379 17.32 -3.36 5.68
CA VAL A 379 16.22 -3.20 6.65
C VAL A 379 15.20 -2.23 6.10
N SER A 380 13.93 -2.64 6.06
CA SER A 380 12.78 -1.73 5.93
C SER A 380 12.03 -1.64 7.25
N LEU A 381 11.47 -0.48 7.53
CA LEU A 381 10.79 -0.17 8.79
C LEU A 381 9.31 0.15 8.52
N ALA A 382 8.42 -0.62 9.15
CA ALA A 382 7.01 -0.29 9.30
C ALA A 382 6.76 0.19 10.74
N ASP A 383 6.46 1.47 10.89
CA ASP A 383 6.11 2.06 12.19
C ASP A 383 4.58 2.00 12.36
N ILE A 384 4.11 0.98 13.06
CA ILE A 384 2.71 0.62 13.20
C ILE A 384 2.24 0.58 14.66
N SER A 385 3.00 1.20 15.54
CA SER A 385 2.63 1.38 16.95
C SER A 385 1.37 2.26 17.09
N TYR A 386 1.23 3.21 16.16
CA TYR A 386 0.02 4.02 15.96
C TYR A 386 -0.53 3.82 14.55
N SER A 387 -1.82 4.04 14.35
CA SER A 387 -2.42 4.15 13.02
C SER A 387 -2.33 5.59 12.51
N ASN A 388 -2.33 5.76 11.19
CA ASN A 388 -2.34 7.05 10.51
C ASN A 388 -1.15 7.97 10.83
N GLY A 389 0.03 7.39 11.13
CA GLY A 389 1.26 8.14 11.37
C GLY A 389 2.22 7.43 12.31
N ALA A 390 3.32 8.06 12.64
CA ALA A 390 4.45 7.53 13.37
C ALA A 390 4.29 7.56 14.90
N ASP A 391 5.03 6.70 15.60
CA ASP A 391 5.31 6.78 17.03
C ASP A 391 6.37 7.86 17.28
N ASN A 392 5.97 9.00 17.85
CA ASN A 392 6.85 10.13 18.13
C ASN A 392 8.03 9.78 19.05
N GLY A 393 7.80 8.93 20.06
CA GLY A 393 8.83 8.51 20.99
C GLY A 393 9.89 7.63 20.34
N PHE A 394 9.45 6.67 19.56
CA PHE A 394 10.31 5.78 18.79
C PHE A 394 11.10 6.56 17.72
N MET A 395 10.41 7.33 16.87
CA MET A 395 11.06 8.02 15.75
C MET A 395 12.02 9.13 16.19
N SER A 396 11.68 9.87 17.25
CA SER A 396 12.58 10.88 17.83
C SER A 396 13.87 10.24 18.35
N LEU A 397 13.78 9.11 19.06
CA LEU A 397 14.95 8.39 19.52
C LEU A 397 15.75 7.81 18.35
N LEU A 398 15.09 7.16 17.40
CA LEU A 398 15.70 6.53 16.24
C LEU A 398 16.52 7.54 15.42
N ALA A 399 15.90 8.68 15.04
CA ALA A 399 16.52 9.71 14.20
C ALA A 399 17.68 10.47 14.89
N ASN A 400 17.70 10.51 16.23
CA ASN A 400 18.78 11.12 16.99
C ASN A 400 19.93 10.14 17.32
N SER A 401 19.65 8.82 17.31
CA SER A 401 20.61 7.81 17.79
C SER A 401 21.38 7.11 16.68
N ILE A 402 20.81 6.99 15.48
CA ILE A 402 21.41 6.24 14.37
C ILE A 402 21.30 6.98 13.02
N ASN A 403 22.25 6.65 12.13
CA ASN A 403 22.14 7.09 10.73
C ASN A 403 21.06 6.30 9.99
N LEU A 404 20.03 6.96 9.50
CA LEU A 404 18.89 6.36 8.79
C LEU A 404 19.12 6.17 7.29
N GLN A 405 20.16 6.75 6.70
CA GLN A 405 20.41 6.64 5.24
C GLN A 405 20.47 5.19 4.72
N PRO A 406 20.97 4.19 5.48
CA PRO A 406 21.00 2.80 5.02
C PRO A 406 19.64 2.10 5.00
N LEU A 407 18.57 2.67 5.60
CA LEU A 407 17.25 2.07 5.52
C LEU A 407 16.81 1.89 4.07
N ALA A 408 16.29 0.71 3.76
CA ALA A 408 15.72 0.41 2.45
C ALA A 408 14.39 1.13 2.23
N ALA A 409 13.55 1.18 3.27
CA ALA A 409 12.27 1.86 3.27
C ALA A 409 11.84 2.24 4.69
N TYR A 410 10.96 3.23 4.79
CA TYR A 410 10.21 3.60 5.99
C TYR A 410 8.77 3.89 5.62
N ASN A 411 7.82 3.38 6.40
CA ASN A 411 6.40 3.70 6.26
C ASN A 411 5.71 3.67 7.64
N GLY A 412 4.91 4.68 7.93
CA GLY A 412 4.15 4.84 9.17
C GLY A 412 2.70 5.29 8.97
N TRP A 413 2.31 5.54 7.75
CA TRP A 413 0.96 5.95 7.37
C TRP A 413 0.35 4.84 6.50
N ASN A 414 -0.83 4.57 6.53
CA ASN A 414 -2.15 4.80 6.96
C ASN A 414 -2.52 3.77 8.07
N THR A 415 -3.21 2.65 7.75
CA THR A 415 -3.41 1.51 8.67
C THR A 415 -2.13 0.66 8.73
N ALA A 416 -2.01 -0.18 9.75
CA ALA A 416 -0.85 -1.05 9.91
C ALA A 416 -0.60 -1.93 8.68
N ASP A 417 -1.65 -2.54 8.11
CA ASP A 417 -1.50 -3.42 6.94
C ASP A 417 -1.03 -2.65 5.70
N ASN A 418 -1.51 -1.41 5.51
CA ASN A 418 -1.03 -0.55 4.44
C ASN A 418 0.46 -0.19 4.62
N ALA A 419 0.87 0.25 5.82
CA ALA A 419 2.26 0.58 6.12
C ALA A 419 3.20 -0.63 5.95
N VAL A 420 2.79 -1.81 6.40
CA VAL A 420 3.53 -3.08 6.25
C VAL A 420 3.73 -3.41 4.77
N GLY A 421 2.67 -3.40 3.97
CA GLY A 421 2.74 -3.72 2.55
C GLY A 421 3.65 -2.76 1.78
N TYR A 422 3.59 -1.47 2.11
CA TYR A 422 4.50 -0.47 1.55
C TYR A 422 5.96 -0.70 1.94
N ALA A 423 6.24 -0.98 3.22
CA ALA A 423 7.58 -1.25 3.71
C ALA A 423 8.19 -2.51 3.05
N ILE A 424 7.39 -3.57 2.86
CA ILE A 424 7.80 -4.76 2.12
C ILE A 424 8.12 -4.40 0.67
N ALA A 425 7.17 -3.82 -0.03
CA ALA A 425 7.27 -3.59 -1.47
C ALA A 425 8.42 -2.64 -1.82
N GLN A 426 8.48 -1.46 -1.17
CA GLN A 426 9.55 -0.49 -1.38
C GLN A 426 10.91 -1.07 -0.96
N GLY A 427 10.97 -1.80 0.18
CA GLY A 427 12.19 -2.44 0.67
C GLY A 427 12.77 -3.47 -0.31
N LEU A 428 11.93 -4.27 -0.95
CA LEU A 428 12.33 -5.24 -1.96
C LEU A 428 12.85 -4.57 -3.25
N ILE A 429 12.23 -3.48 -3.67
CA ILE A 429 12.62 -2.72 -4.86
C ILE A 429 13.88 -1.86 -4.59
N ALA A 430 14.10 -1.45 -3.34
CA ALA A 430 15.18 -0.55 -2.94
C ALA A 430 16.60 -1.10 -3.20
N ARG A 431 16.78 -2.41 -3.35
CA ARG A 431 18.06 -3.04 -3.68
C ARG A 431 18.69 -2.51 -4.99
N ASP A 432 17.85 -2.09 -5.93
CA ASP A 432 18.28 -1.61 -7.25
C ASP A 432 18.24 -0.06 -7.36
N MET A 433 18.03 0.62 -6.22
CA MET A 433 18.06 2.08 -6.14
C MET A 433 19.44 2.60 -5.74
N SER A 434 19.81 3.78 -6.26
CA SER A 434 20.96 4.51 -5.73
C SER A 434 20.70 4.95 -4.28
N SER A 435 21.77 5.15 -3.51
CA SER A 435 21.67 5.66 -2.13
C SER A 435 20.94 7.02 -2.07
N GLU A 436 21.16 7.88 -3.06
CA GLU A 436 20.51 9.18 -3.15
C GLU A 436 19.01 9.04 -3.40
N ALA A 437 18.59 8.17 -4.32
CA ALA A 437 17.19 7.91 -4.62
C ALA A 437 16.46 7.33 -3.40
N ARG A 438 17.05 6.36 -2.70
CA ARG A 438 16.51 5.82 -1.43
C ARG A 438 16.39 6.90 -0.36
N THR A 439 17.42 7.70 -0.16
CA THR A 439 17.41 8.79 0.82
C THR A 439 16.31 9.81 0.52
N ARG A 440 16.08 10.12 -0.75
CA ARG A 440 14.98 11.02 -1.16
C ARG A 440 13.61 10.45 -0.80
N LEU A 441 13.35 9.18 -1.11
CA LEU A 441 12.09 8.51 -0.73
C LEU A 441 11.94 8.42 0.79
N LEU A 442 13.01 8.10 1.51
CA LEU A 442 13.02 8.08 2.97
C LEU A 442 12.63 9.44 3.57
N ARG A 443 13.26 10.53 3.10
CA ARG A 443 12.94 11.89 3.54
C ARG A 443 11.49 12.25 3.28
N GLN A 444 10.96 11.86 2.13
CA GLN A 444 9.56 12.09 1.79
C GLN A 444 8.63 11.39 2.77
N ARG A 445 8.88 10.12 3.10
CA ARG A 445 8.08 9.37 4.08
C ARG A 445 8.23 9.93 5.50
N LEU A 446 9.42 10.35 5.92
CA LEU A 446 9.61 11.00 7.23
C LEU A 446 8.83 12.31 7.35
N ILE A 447 8.79 13.11 6.27
CA ILE A 447 8.04 14.38 6.25
C ILE A 447 6.54 14.11 6.28
N ASP A 448 6.04 13.15 5.49
CA ASP A 448 4.62 12.79 5.49
C ASP A 448 4.24 12.04 6.78
N ASP A 449 4.68 10.81 6.94
CA ASP A 449 4.18 9.87 7.93
C ASP A 449 4.45 10.31 9.38
N TRP A 450 5.55 11.03 9.60
CA TRP A 450 5.94 11.48 10.94
C TRP A 450 5.69 12.97 11.17
N PHE A 451 6.34 13.87 10.39
CA PHE A 451 6.26 15.30 10.69
C PHE A 451 4.86 15.84 10.44
N TYR A 452 4.24 15.44 9.32
CA TYR A 452 2.89 15.87 9.00
C TYR A 452 1.84 15.08 9.80
N GLN A 453 1.75 13.77 9.60
CA GLN A 453 0.63 12.97 10.11
C GLN A 453 0.54 12.94 11.64
N SER A 454 1.66 12.79 12.34
CA SER A 454 1.68 12.66 13.79
C SER A 454 1.81 14.00 14.52
N ASN A 455 2.26 15.06 13.85
CA ASN A 455 2.57 16.33 14.50
C ASN A 455 1.80 17.52 13.90
N ALA A 456 2.11 17.95 12.67
CA ALA A 456 1.48 19.15 12.10
C ALA A 456 -0.04 18.97 11.92
N ARG A 457 -0.50 17.81 11.43
CA ARG A 457 -1.92 17.47 11.32
C ARG A 457 -2.62 17.47 12.68
N ARG A 458 -1.98 16.94 13.71
CA ARG A 458 -2.49 16.98 15.10
C ARG A 458 -2.63 18.41 15.59
N SER A 459 -1.59 19.24 15.43
CA SER A 459 -1.59 20.66 15.86
C SER A 459 -2.74 21.43 15.22
N ILE A 460 -2.87 21.37 13.90
CA ILE A 460 -3.96 22.02 13.16
C ILE A 460 -5.34 21.45 13.56
N SER A 461 -5.46 20.12 13.70
CA SER A 461 -6.74 19.51 14.11
C SER A 461 -7.22 20.01 15.46
N THR A 462 -6.30 20.12 16.44
CA THR A 462 -6.59 20.65 17.78
C THR A 462 -6.97 22.12 17.72
N GLU A 463 -6.32 22.92 16.87
CA GLU A 463 -6.65 24.32 16.69
C GLU A 463 -8.06 24.51 16.10
N LEU A 464 -8.38 23.74 15.04
CA LEU A 464 -9.71 23.75 14.42
C LEU A 464 -10.81 23.35 15.41
N GLU A 465 -10.56 22.35 16.26
CA GLU A 465 -11.49 21.92 17.32
C GLU A 465 -11.77 23.04 18.33
N LYS A 466 -10.73 23.72 18.80
CA LYS A 466 -10.86 24.86 19.72
C LYS A 466 -11.71 26.01 19.16
N HIS A 467 -11.73 26.15 17.83
CA HIS A 467 -12.49 27.19 17.14
C HIS A 467 -13.83 26.70 16.55
N ASN A 468 -14.27 25.46 16.87
CA ASN A 468 -15.47 24.82 16.32
C ASN A 468 -15.48 24.77 14.77
N ARG A 469 -14.31 24.54 14.16
CA ARG A 469 -14.09 24.45 12.70
C ARG A 469 -13.64 23.05 12.28
N GLU A 470 -14.18 22.02 12.90
CA GLU A 470 -13.83 20.62 12.59
C GLU A 470 -14.21 20.19 11.18
N ASP A 471 -15.15 20.87 10.54
CA ASP A 471 -15.55 20.70 9.15
C ASP A 471 -14.36 20.83 8.20
N LEU A 472 -13.42 21.73 8.49
CA LEU A 472 -12.21 21.97 7.70
C LEU A 472 -11.24 20.76 7.66
N LYS A 473 -11.35 19.82 8.59
CA LYS A 473 -10.56 18.57 8.52
C LYS A 473 -10.90 17.73 7.29
N TYR A 474 -12.14 17.87 6.81
CA TYR A 474 -12.73 17.05 5.75
C TYR A 474 -12.92 17.81 4.43
N ASP A 475 -12.95 19.13 4.49
CA ASP A 475 -13.02 20.01 3.33
C ASP A 475 -12.39 21.36 3.70
N LEU A 476 -11.16 21.59 3.23
CA LEU A 476 -10.37 22.80 3.55
C LEU A 476 -10.96 24.08 2.99
N ALA A 477 -11.80 23.97 1.97
CA ALA A 477 -12.49 25.11 1.35
C ALA A 477 -11.55 26.30 1.05
N THR A 478 -11.89 27.49 1.52
CA THR A 478 -11.10 28.73 1.31
C THR A 478 -9.88 28.83 2.22
N GLU A 479 -9.79 28.00 3.27
CA GLU A 479 -8.70 28.03 4.25
C GLU A 479 -7.48 27.19 3.82
N GLU A 480 -7.56 26.47 2.71
CA GLU A 480 -6.49 25.57 2.26
C GLU A 480 -5.13 26.26 2.23
N LYS A 481 -5.05 27.48 1.70
CA LYS A 481 -3.79 28.23 1.57
C LYS A 481 -3.18 28.57 2.93
N ASN A 482 -4.00 29.04 3.89
CA ASN A 482 -3.54 29.44 5.23
C ASN A 482 -3.06 28.21 6.01
N ILE A 483 -3.87 27.14 6.00
CA ILE A 483 -3.57 25.87 6.67
C ILE A 483 -2.29 25.26 6.07
N LEU A 484 -2.15 25.24 4.75
CA LEU A 484 -0.97 24.72 4.06
C LEU A 484 0.30 25.50 4.44
N GLN A 485 0.22 26.83 4.55
CA GLN A 485 1.34 27.66 4.97
C GLN A 485 1.81 27.33 6.39
N GLN A 486 0.89 27.20 7.33
CA GLN A 486 1.20 26.84 8.72
C GLN A 486 1.82 25.45 8.81
N ILE A 487 1.18 24.43 8.21
CA ILE A 487 1.67 23.06 8.19
C ILE A 487 3.06 22.95 7.55
N THR A 488 3.29 23.70 6.46
CA THR A 488 4.61 23.71 5.80
C THR A 488 5.69 24.26 6.72
N ALA A 489 5.39 25.30 7.47
CA ALA A 489 6.33 25.88 8.45
C ALA A 489 6.63 24.89 9.58
N ASP A 490 5.62 24.22 10.12
CA ASP A 490 5.76 23.22 11.18
C ASP A 490 6.61 22.02 10.70
N CYS A 491 6.30 21.47 9.54
CA CYS A 491 7.08 20.35 8.95
C CYS A 491 8.52 20.78 8.64
N GLN A 492 8.75 22.01 8.16
CA GLN A 492 10.10 22.52 7.89
C GLN A 492 10.91 22.71 9.18
N SER A 493 10.27 23.16 10.26
CA SER A 493 10.90 23.25 11.59
C SER A 493 11.37 21.89 12.07
N MET A 494 10.50 20.86 12.00
CA MET A 494 10.86 19.50 12.34
C MET A 494 11.96 18.93 11.43
N ALA A 495 11.86 19.16 10.12
CA ALA A 495 12.87 18.68 9.16
C ALA A 495 14.27 19.25 9.46
N ASN A 496 14.36 20.49 9.93
CA ASN A 496 15.63 21.11 10.33
C ASN A 496 16.21 20.55 11.64
N SER A 497 15.38 19.93 12.48
CA SER A 497 15.80 19.37 13.78
C SER A 497 16.56 18.05 13.65
N TYR A 498 16.33 17.29 12.58
CA TYR A 498 16.91 15.96 12.41
C TYR A 498 17.94 15.93 11.27
N SER A 499 19.10 15.30 11.51
CA SER A 499 20.22 15.26 10.56
C SER A 499 19.85 14.67 9.20
N ILE A 500 19.00 13.66 9.15
CA ILE A 500 18.57 12.98 7.92
C ILE A 500 17.74 13.89 7.00
N THR A 501 17.00 14.83 7.55
CA THR A 501 16.09 15.75 6.81
C THR A 501 16.56 17.20 6.80
N ARG A 502 17.60 17.55 7.56
CA ARG A 502 18.12 18.90 7.66
C ARG A 502 18.50 19.45 6.28
N GLY A 503 18.03 20.67 5.98
CA GLY A 503 18.27 21.33 4.72
C GLY A 503 17.47 20.79 3.54
N THR A 504 16.60 19.80 3.75
CA THR A 504 15.70 19.30 2.70
C THR A 504 14.68 20.38 2.35
N LYS A 505 14.63 20.74 1.07
CA LYS A 505 13.58 21.61 0.53
C LYS A 505 12.45 20.76 -0.04
N PHE A 506 11.23 21.09 0.31
CA PHE A 506 10.04 20.36 -0.17
C PHE A 506 8.84 21.30 -0.33
N THR A 507 7.83 20.83 -1.03
CA THR A 507 6.50 21.44 -1.10
C THR A 507 5.47 20.45 -0.62
N LEU A 508 4.39 20.98 -0.04
CA LEU A 508 3.22 20.22 0.38
C LEU A 508 2.00 20.65 -0.44
N SER A 509 1.07 19.74 -0.66
CA SER A 509 -0.25 20.03 -1.23
C SER A 509 -1.29 19.06 -0.70
N PHE A 510 -2.58 19.41 -0.84
CA PHE A 510 -3.70 18.56 -0.43
C PHE A 510 -4.49 18.09 -1.65
N PRO A 511 -4.16 16.94 -2.25
CA PRO A 511 -4.81 16.47 -3.48
C PRO A 511 -6.32 16.27 -3.33
N TRP A 512 -6.78 15.94 -2.13
CA TRP A 512 -8.19 15.73 -1.80
C TRP A 512 -8.80 16.87 -0.99
N LYS A 513 -8.11 18.01 -0.88
CA LYS A 513 -8.56 19.21 -0.14
C LYS A 513 -9.04 18.91 1.28
N ARG A 514 -8.41 17.97 1.94
CA ARG A 514 -8.67 17.58 3.34
C ARG A 514 -7.36 17.28 4.06
N LEU A 515 -7.40 17.26 5.41
CA LEU A 515 -6.20 17.05 6.21
C LEU A 515 -5.69 15.60 6.23
N PHE A 516 -6.45 14.62 5.74
CA PHE A 516 -6.05 13.22 5.88
C PHE A 516 -4.90 12.84 4.95
N GLU A 517 -4.85 13.37 3.75
CA GLU A 517 -3.76 13.13 2.79
C GLU A 517 -2.97 14.41 2.49
N VAL A 518 -1.66 14.30 2.51
CA VAL A 518 -0.75 15.32 2.00
C VAL A 518 0.11 14.71 0.89
N ASP A 519 0.42 15.48 -0.12
CA ASP A 519 1.47 15.16 -1.09
C ASP A 519 2.74 15.92 -0.74
N VAL A 520 3.84 15.18 -0.65
CA VAL A 520 5.17 15.73 -0.32
C VAL A 520 6.08 15.61 -1.53
N GLU A 521 6.48 16.72 -2.10
CA GLU A 521 7.43 16.75 -3.20
C GLU A 521 8.79 17.29 -2.72
N ILE A 522 9.83 16.45 -2.75
CA ILE A 522 11.21 16.84 -2.44
C ILE A 522 11.80 17.58 -3.64
N LYS A 523 12.21 18.83 -3.44
CA LYS A 523 12.89 19.63 -4.47
C LYS A 523 14.32 19.14 -4.70
N LYS A 524 14.74 19.13 -5.94
CA LYS A 524 16.11 18.80 -6.36
C LYS A 524 17.13 19.84 -5.88
#